data_95a184613bbce945ec884979dd6b214d
#
_entry.id   95a184613bbce945ec884979dd6b214d
#
_cell.length_a   1.000
_cell.length_b   1.000
_cell.length_c   1.000
_cell.angle_alpha   90.00
_cell.angle_beta   90.00
_cell.angle_gamma   90.00
#
_symmetry.space_group_name_H-M   'P 1'
#
loop_
_entity.id
_entity.type
_entity.pdbx_description
1 polymer ?
#
loop_
_entity_poly.entity_id
_entity_poly.type
_entity_poly.pdbx_seq_one_letter_code
_entity_poly.pdbx_strand_id
1 'polypeptide(L)'
;ITISHQSPFIAKQWADLVVTEINTFYREKDRSEAEFAVNYLNDQIAQTRLSEVKMVIAEVLAQQIQKLTLIEANDNYIFDYIDPPAVMEKKSAPRRAIICIIGALLGGFIGALVALFRYFQLARLED
;
A
#
# COMPACT_ATOMS: atom_id res chain seq x y z
N ILE A 1 0.11 3.59 0.38
CA ILE A 1 0.20 2.49 -0.62
C ILE A 1 0.97 3.03 -1.81
N THR A 2 2.03 2.32 -2.25
CA THR A 2 2.82 2.69 -3.42
C THR A 2 2.70 1.61 -4.47
N ILE A 3 2.21 1.96 -5.67
CA ILE A 3 2.08 1.03 -6.79
C ILE A 3 2.99 1.51 -7.92
N SER A 4 3.88 0.64 -8.42
CA SER A 4 4.76 0.95 -9.54
C SER A 4 4.39 0.13 -10.76
N HIS A 5 4.19 0.81 -11.89
CA HIS A 5 3.91 0.21 -13.19
C HIS A 5 4.61 1.01 -14.30
N GLN A 6 4.85 0.38 -15.45
CA GLN A 6 5.48 1.06 -16.60
C GLN A 6 4.63 2.23 -17.12
N SER A 7 3.30 2.13 -17.02
CA SER A 7 2.36 3.21 -17.35
C SER A 7 1.87 3.88 -16.05
N PRO A 8 2.07 5.20 -15.88
CA PRO A 8 1.60 5.92 -14.71
C PRO A 8 0.05 5.95 -14.60
N PHE A 9 -0.66 5.90 -15.72
CA PHE A 9 -2.13 5.85 -15.72
C PHE A 9 -2.65 4.51 -15.17
N ILE A 10 -2.03 3.39 -15.55
CA ILE A 10 -2.38 2.07 -15.05
C ILE A 10 -2.03 1.97 -13.56
N ALA A 11 -0.88 2.51 -13.14
CA ALA A 11 -0.50 2.53 -11.72
C ALA A 11 -1.53 3.27 -10.87
N LYS A 12 -2.08 4.40 -11.36
CA LYS A 12 -3.15 5.13 -10.69
C LYS A 12 -4.42 4.30 -10.59
N GLN A 13 -4.89 3.71 -11.70
CA GLN A 13 -6.09 2.89 -11.71
C GLN A 13 -6.00 1.71 -10.73
N TRP A 14 -4.84 1.09 -10.64
CA TRP A 14 -4.62 0.00 -9.68
C TRP A 14 -4.58 0.50 -8.25
N ALA A 15 -4.03 1.69 -7.99
CA ALA A 15 -4.05 2.29 -6.65
C ALA A 15 -5.49 2.56 -6.20
N ASP A 16 -6.31 3.17 -7.05
CA ASP A 16 -7.73 3.43 -6.79
C ASP A 16 -8.50 2.14 -6.55
N LEU A 17 -8.30 1.11 -7.40
CA LEU A 17 -8.95 -0.18 -7.27
C LEU A 17 -8.60 -0.86 -5.94
N VAL A 18 -7.32 -0.92 -5.59
CA VAL A 18 -6.84 -1.57 -4.35
C VAL A 18 -7.39 -0.84 -3.12
N VAL A 19 -7.39 0.50 -3.11
CA VAL A 19 -7.95 1.27 -1.99
C VAL A 19 -9.45 1.04 -1.85
N THR A 20 -10.20 1.06 -2.96
CA THR A 20 -11.64 0.80 -2.95
C THR A 20 -11.95 -0.61 -2.47
N GLU A 21 -11.24 -1.61 -2.96
CA GLU A 21 -11.44 -3.01 -2.57
C GLU A 21 -11.12 -3.26 -1.10
N ILE A 22 -10.03 -2.68 -0.58
CA ILE A 22 -9.67 -2.77 0.83
C ILE A 22 -10.74 -2.09 1.70
N ASN A 23 -11.18 -0.87 1.34
CA ASN A 23 -12.23 -0.17 2.07
C ASN A 23 -13.53 -0.98 2.11
N THR A 24 -13.95 -1.54 0.98
CA THR A 24 -15.15 -2.36 0.88
C THR A 24 -15.03 -3.63 1.72
N PHE A 25 -13.91 -4.34 1.61
CA PHE A 25 -13.67 -5.58 2.35
C PHE A 25 -13.71 -5.37 3.88
N TYR A 26 -12.99 -4.38 4.39
CA TYR A 26 -12.97 -4.13 5.83
C TYR A 26 -14.28 -3.56 6.34
N ARG A 27 -14.94 -2.71 5.58
CA ARG A 27 -16.27 -2.19 5.91
C ARG A 27 -17.29 -3.33 6.05
N GLU A 28 -17.35 -4.24 5.10
CA GLU A 28 -18.24 -5.40 5.12
C GLU A 28 -17.93 -6.32 6.30
N LYS A 29 -16.65 -6.60 6.53
CA LYS A 29 -16.20 -7.41 7.67
C LYS A 29 -16.59 -6.78 9.00
N ASP A 30 -16.26 -5.52 9.23
CA ASP A 30 -16.52 -4.84 10.50
C ASP A 30 -18.02 -4.63 10.72
N ARG A 31 -18.78 -4.42 9.64
CA ARG A 31 -20.25 -4.40 9.67
C ARG A 31 -20.81 -5.73 10.13
N SER A 32 -20.41 -6.83 9.52
CA SER A 32 -20.87 -8.17 9.88
C SER A 32 -20.54 -8.52 11.33
N GLU A 33 -19.35 -8.16 11.81
CA GLU A 33 -18.94 -8.35 13.20
C GLU A 33 -19.80 -7.52 14.17
N ALA A 34 -20.09 -6.25 13.84
CA ALA A 34 -20.91 -5.38 14.67
C ALA A 34 -22.37 -5.82 14.69
N GLU A 35 -22.95 -6.23 13.55
CA GLU A 35 -24.31 -6.78 13.46
C GLU A 35 -24.44 -8.06 14.30
N PHE A 36 -23.46 -8.97 14.22
CA PHE A 36 -23.42 -10.17 15.04
C PHE A 36 -23.39 -9.82 16.54
N ALA A 37 -22.53 -8.87 16.94
CA ALA A 37 -22.43 -8.43 18.33
C ALA A 37 -23.74 -7.80 18.83
N VAL A 38 -24.39 -6.96 18.02
CA VAL A 38 -25.69 -6.34 18.34
C VAL A 38 -26.76 -7.42 18.58
N ASN A 39 -26.89 -8.39 17.68
CA ASN A 39 -27.84 -9.47 17.78
C ASN A 39 -27.58 -10.33 19.03
N TYR A 40 -26.32 -10.71 19.25
CA TYR A 40 -25.94 -11.48 20.44
C TYR A 40 -26.24 -10.74 21.74
N LEU A 41 -25.92 -9.45 21.83
CA LEU A 41 -26.19 -8.65 23.04
C LEU A 41 -27.68 -8.45 23.28
N ASN A 42 -28.50 -8.28 22.25
CA ASN A 42 -29.96 -8.23 22.37
C ASN A 42 -30.54 -9.53 22.94
N ASP A 43 -30.06 -10.68 22.48
CA ASP A 43 -30.48 -11.98 23.00
C ASP A 43 -30.07 -12.15 24.48
N GLN A 44 -28.87 -11.68 24.86
CA GLN A 44 -28.38 -11.72 26.23
C GLN A 44 -29.23 -10.82 27.17
N ILE A 45 -29.62 -9.62 26.71
CA ILE A 45 -30.52 -8.74 27.47
C ILE A 45 -31.86 -9.44 27.75
N ALA A 46 -32.42 -10.13 26.75
CA ALA A 46 -33.69 -10.84 26.88
C ALA A 46 -33.62 -12.01 27.89
N GLN A 47 -32.49 -12.70 27.95
CA GLN A 47 -32.28 -13.87 28.82
C GLN A 47 -31.85 -13.52 30.25
N THR A 48 -31.26 -12.34 30.46
CA THR A 48 -30.72 -11.91 31.74
C THR A 48 -31.83 -11.43 32.68
N ARG A 49 -31.81 -11.90 33.92
CA ARG A 49 -32.80 -11.51 34.97
C ARG A 49 -32.28 -10.41 35.91
N LEU A 50 -30.97 -10.20 35.95
CA LEU A 50 -30.34 -9.24 36.86
C LEU A 50 -30.31 -7.84 36.20
N SER A 51 -30.95 -6.86 36.86
CA SER A 51 -31.05 -5.49 36.34
C SER A 51 -29.68 -4.82 36.13
N GLU A 52 -28.76 -5.07 37.06
CA GLU A 52 -27.39 -4.51 36.96
C GLU A 52 -26.62 -5.02 35.73
N VAL A 53 -26.76 -6.33 35.44
CA VAL A 53 -26.13 -6.94 34.26
C VAL A 53 -26.81 -6.43 32.99
N LYS A 54 -28.12 -6.22 32.99
CA LYS A 54 -28.83 -5.61 31.85
C LYS A 54 -28.32 -4.23 31.53
N MET A 55 -28.02 -3.40 32.52
CA MET A 55 -27.48 -2.06 32.28
C MET A 55 -26.11 -2.11 31.63
N VAL A 56 -25.22 -2.98 32.08
CA VAL A 56 -23.89 -3.15 31.48
C VAL A 56 -23.99 -3.65 30.04
N ILE A 57 -24.85 -4.64 29.78
CA ILE A 57 -25.06 -5.16 28.42
C ILE A 57 -25.64 -4.06 27.50
N ALA A 58 -26.58 -3.26 27.99
CA ALA A 58 -27.20 -2.16 27.26
C ALA A 58 -26.16 -1.07 26.89
N GLU A 59 -25.22 -0.78 27.78
CA GLU A 59 -24.13 0.16 27.50
C GLU A 59 -23.20 -0.35 26.38
N VAL A 60 -22.78 -1.62 26.46
CA VAL A 60 -21.98 -2.25 25.40
C VAL A 60 -22.75 -2.31 24.09
N LEU A 61 -24.05 -2.62 24.13
CA LEU A 61 -24.91 -2.61 22.95
C LEU A 61 -24.97 -1.22 22.30
N ALA A 62 -25.12 -0.16 23.10
CA ALA A 62 -25.11 1.21 22.58
C ALA A 62 -23.79 1.55 21.87
N GLN A 63 -22.66 1.10 22.40
CA GLN A 63 -21.35 1.27 21.76
C GLN A 63 -21.26 0.52 20.40
N GLN A 64 -21.81 -0.71 20.33
CA GLN A 64 -21.82 -1.46 19.06
C GLN A 64 -22.74 -0.83 18.02
N ILE A 65 -23.89 -0.32 18.43
CA ILE A 65 -24.79 0.43 17.54
C ILE A 65 -24.13 1.70 17.03
N GLN A 66 -23.42 2.43 17.89
CA GLN A 66 -22.65 3.61 17.46
C GLN A 66 -21.57 3.24 16.46
N LYS A 67 -20.82 2.15 16.70
CA LYS A 67 -19.83 1.64 15.75
C LYS A 67 -20.46 1.32 14.40
N LEU A 68 -21.60 0.60 14.41
CA LEU A 68 -22.32 0.26 13.18
C LEU A 68 -22.77 1.50 12.42
N THR A 69 -23.30 2.50 13.13
CA THR A 69 -23.70 3.78 12.54
C THR A 69 -22.52 4.50 11.85
N LEU A 70 -21.34 4.50 12.48
CA LEU A 70 -20.12 5.09 11.89
C LEU A 70 -19.65 4.34 10.64
N ILE A 71 -19.75 3.01 10.63
CA ILE A 71 -19.43 2.18 9.47
C ILE A 71 -20.37 2.49 8.29
N GLU A 72 -21.67 2.68 8.57
CA GLU A 72 -22.67 2.99 7.54
C GLU A 72 -22.56 4.42 7.02
N ALA A 73 -22.24 5.37 7.91
CA ALA A 73 -22.15 6.79 7.57
C ALA A 73 -20.88 7.16 6.79
N ASN A 74 -19.87 6.30 6.74
CA ASN A 74 -18.57 6.63 6.17
C ASN A 74 -18.25 5.76 4.95
N ASP A 75 -18.28 6.33 3.76
CA ASP A 75 -17.95 5.62 2.52
C ASP A 75 -16.46 5.27 2.42
N ASN A 76 -15.58 6.09 3.00
CA ASN A 76 -14.14 5.88 3.06
C ASN A 76 -13.73 5.37 4.45
N TYR A 77 -14.08 4.13 4.77
CA TYR A 77 -14.03 3.58 6.14
C TYR A 77 -12.61 3.47 6.71
N ILE A 78 -11.65 2.95 5.93
CA ILE A 78 -10.27 2.71 6.38
C ILE A 78 -9.31 3.77 5.84
N PHE A 79 -9.43 4.10 4.55
CA PHE A 79 -8.56 5.04 3.89
C PHE A 79 -9.36 6.24 3.40
N ASP A 80 -9.12 7.39 4.03
CA ASP A 80 -9.51 8.67 3.47
C ASP A 80 -8.33 9.24 2.68
N TYR A 81 -8.62 9.86 1.54
CA TYR A 81 -7.58 10.47 0.70
C TYR A 81 -7.15 11.80 1.32
N ILE A 82 -5.97 11.83 1.96
CA ILE A 82 -5.31 13.11 2.31
C ILE A 82 -4.83 13.77 1.00
N ASP A 83 -4.24 12.96 0.11
CA ASP A 83 -3.88 13.33 -1.26
C ASP A 83 -4.43 12.27 -2.23
N PRO A 84 -5.36 12.60 -3.14
CA PRO A 84 -5.86 11.64 -4.12
C PRO A 84 -4.72 11.14 -5.01
N PRO A 85 -4.78 9.87 -5.47
CA PRO A 85 -3.75 9.30 -6.32
C PRO A 85 -3.50 10.17 -7.55
N ALA A 86 -2.33 10.80 -7.60
CA ALA A 86 -1.92 11.65 -8.71
C ALA A 86 -1.06 10.86 -9.70
N VAL A 87 -1.24 11.16 -11.00
CA VAL A 87 -0.36 10.60 -12.04
C VAL A 87 0.99 11.29 -11.93
N MET A 88 2.06 10.54 -11.64
CA MET A 88 3.41 11.09 -11.63
C MET A 88 3.82 11.50 -13.03
N GLU A 89 4.04 12.79 -13.28
CA GLU A 89 4.52 13.32 -14.57
C GLU A 89 5.95 12.87 -14.88
N LYS A 90 6.77 12.60 -13.86
CA LYS A 90 8.17 12.19 -14.03
C LYS A 90 8.33 10.69 -13.76
N LYS A 91 8.98 9.98 -14.69
CA LYS A 91 9.35 8.58 -14.52
C LYS A 91 10.27 8.42 -13.32
N SER A 92 9.85 7.60 -12.35
CA SER A 92 10.63 7.31 -11.13
C SER A 92 11.83 6.37 -11.40
N ALA A 93 11.78 5.54 -12.47
CA ALA A 93 12.84 4.60 -12.84
C ALA A 93 12.69 4.13 -14.31
N PRO A 94 13.73 3.64 -14.96
CA PRO A 94 15.14 3.69 -14.58
C PRO A 94 15.77 5.06 -14.85
N ARG A 95 16.72 5.48 -14.02
CA ARG A 95 17.50 6.72 -14.25
C ARG A 95 18.51 6.48 -15.39
N ARG A 96 18.09 6.70 -16.63
CA ARG A 96 18.89 6.45 -17.85
C ARG A 96 20.26 7.12 -17.80
N ALA A 97 20.36 8.33 -17.25
CA ALA A 97 21.61 9.05 -17.09
C ALA A 97 22.64 8.27 -16.24
N ILE A 98 22.22 7.63 -15.15
CA ILE A 98 23.11 6.83 -14.29
C ILE A 98 23.64 5.61 -15.05
N ILE A 99 22.79 4.94 -15.82
CA ILE A 99 23.19 3.78 -16.63
C ILE A 99 24.24 4.18 -17.66
N CYS A 100 24.07 5.32 -18.34
CA CYS A 100 25.03 5.83 -19.30
C CYS A 100 26.38 6.20 -18.66
N ILE A 101 26.36 6.83 -17.47
CA ILE A 101 27.59 7.20 -16.75
C ILE A 101 28.35 5.95 -16.32
N ILE A 102 27.69 4.97 -15.75
CA ILE A 102 28.31 3.70 -15.34
C ILE A 102 28.86 2.96 -16.55
N GLY A 103 28.13 2.91 -17.67
CA GLY A 103 28.59 2.30 -18.92
C GLY A 103 29.83 2.98 -19.48
N ALA A 104 29.87 4.31 -19.47
CA ALA A 104 31.04 5.08 -19.95
C ALA A 104 32.28 4.87 -19.07
N LEU A 105 32.12 4.85 -17.75
CA LEU A 105 33.20 4.58 -16.79
C LEU A 105 33.77 3.16 -16.96
N LEU A 106 32.91 2.15 -17.02
CA LEU A 106 33.35 0.76 -17.24
C LEU A 106 34.02 0.58 -18.59
N GLY A 107 33.44 1.12 -19.67
CA GLY A 107 33.99 1.05 -21.00
C GLY A 107 35.35 1.75 -21.10
N GLY A 108 35.49 2.94 -20.50
CA GLY A 108 36.74 3.68 -20.43
C GLY A 108 37.83 2.92 -19.66
N PHE A 109 37.49 2.33 -18.53
CA PHE A 109 38.42 1.53 -17.71
C PHE A 109 38.93 0.28 -18.47
N ILE A 110 38.02 -0.46 -19.09
CA ILE A 110 38.38 -1.65 -19.90
C ILE A 110 39.23 -1.22 -21.10
N GLY A 111 38.87 -0.12 -21.78
CA GLY A 111 39.64 0.41 -22.91
C GLY A 111 41.08 0.79 -22.52
N ALA A 112 41.24 1.46 -21.36
CA ALA A 112 42.57 1.81 -20.84
C ALA A 112 43.41 0.57 -20.51
N LEU A 113 42.83 -0.45 -19.91
CA LEU A 113 43.53 -1.72 -19.62
C LEU A 113 44.01 -2.43 -20.90
N VAL A 114 43.16 -2.50 -21.92
CA VAL A 114 43.51 -3.10 -23.20
C VAL A 114 44.62 -2.31 -23.89
N ALA A 115 44.57 -0.98 -23.89
CA ALA A 115 45.61 -0.12 -24.46
C ALA A 115 46.95 -0.30 -23.74
N LEU A 116 46.96 -0.33 -22.40
CA LEU A 116 48.13 -0.59 -21.59
C LEU A 116 48.75 -1.97 -21.89
N PHE A 117 47.89 -3.00 -21.95
CA PHE A 117 48.33 -4.35 -22.26
C PHE A 117 48.99 -4.46 -23.65
N ARG A 118 48.38 -3.84 -24.67
CA ARG A 118 48.95 -3.76 -26.02
C ARG A 118 50.25 -2.99 -26.05
N TYR A 119 50.35 -1.88 -25.33
CA TYR A 119 51.57 -1.10 -25.23
C TYR A 119 52.73 -1.92 -24.65
N PHE A 120 52.53 -2.65 -23.55
CA PHE A 120 53.53 -3.51 -22.96
C PHE A 120 53.92 -4.71 -23.84
N GLN A 121 52.98 -5.25 -24.63
CA GLN A 121 53.31 -6.33 -25.58
C GLN A 121 54.17 -5.82 -26.73
N LEU A 122 53.87 -4.63 -27.28
CA LEU A 122 54.67 -4.03 -28.36
C LEU A 122 56.08 -3.64 -27.88
N ALA A 123 56.20 -3.04 -26.69
CA ALA A 123 57.51 -2.69 -26.11
C ALA A 123 58.41 -3.91 -25.85
N ARG A 124 57.81 -5.09 -25.60
CA ARG A 124 58.54 -6.36 -25.39
C ARG A 124 59.02 -7.03 -26.68
N LEU A 125 58.54 -6.58 -27.84
CA LEU A 125 58.92 -7.11 -29.15
C LEU A 125 60.06 -6.28 -29.79
N GLU A 126 60.41 -5.08 -29.23
CA GLU A 126 61.51 -4.24 -29.68
C GLU A 126 62.84 -4.46 -28.92
N ASP A 127 62.82 -5.23 -27.83
CA ASP A 127 64.01 -5.73 -27.11
C ASP A 127 64.34 -7.17 -27.54
#